data_f0afafe1f442f0e449b21f8f8da611cb
#
_entry.id   f0afafe1f442f0e449b21f8f8da611cb
#
_cell.length_a   1.000
_cell.length_b   1.000
_cell.length_c   1.000
_cell.angle_alpha   90.00
_cell.angle_beta   90.00
_cell.angle_gamma   90.00
#
_symmetry.space_group_name_H-M   'P 1'
#
loop_
_entity.id
_entity.type
_entity.pdbx_description
1 polymer ?
#
loop_
_entity_poly.entity_id
_entity_poly.type
_entity_poly.pdbx_seq_one_letter_code
_entity_poly.pdbx_strand_id
1 'polypeptide(L)'
;MSPVRKTVLAGNWKMYKTQAEALEFLKGFVSHLEDTPDERDVILCVPYTALGSLSKNLHGGRVRLGAQNVHWEDCGAFTGEISAPMLTELGVDYVVVGHSERREYFGETDETVNRRLKAAQAGGLTPILCVGETKAQRDAGETEAHIFSQLEQDLVDVDQSKLIIAYEPIWAIGTGDTCDAAEANRVIGLIRSKLSNPDVPIQYGGSVKPTNVDEIMAQPEIDGALVGGASLEPESFARIVNYKA
;
A
#
# COMPACT_ATOMS: atom_id res chain seq x y z
N MET A 1 5.26 -26.55 -7.42
CA MET A 1 4.60 -25.32 -7.91
C MET A 1 4.80 -24.30 -6.83
N SER A 2 5.42 -23.16 -7.12
CA SER A 2 5.46 -22.04 -6.17
C SER A 2 4.00 -21.67 -5.85
N PRO A 3 3.67 -21.33 -4.59
CA PRO A 3 2.33 -20.86 -4.27
C PRO A 3 2.01 -19.62 -5.11
N VAL A 4 0.82 -19.57 -5.66
CA VAL A 4 0.35 -18.38 -6.41
C VAL A 4 0.01 -17.32 -5.37
N ARG A 5 0.96 -16.39 -5.14
CA ARG A 5 0.72 -15.25 -4.27
C ARG A 5 -0.30 -14.31 -4.89
N LYS A 6 -1.08 -13.67 -4.04
CA LYS A 6 -2.15 -12.78 -4.48
C LYS A 6 -1.57 -11.49 -5.09
N THR A 7 -2.08 -11.10 -6.25
CA THR A 7 -1.71 -9.82 -6.87
C THR A 7 -2.53 -8.67 -6.29
N VAL A 8 -1.86 -7.62 -5.81
CA VAL A 8 -2.49 -6.48 -5.15
C VAL A 8 -2.04 -5.16 -5.75
N LEU A 9 -2.95 -4.44 -6.40
CA LEU A 9 -2.71 -3.11 -6.99
C LEU A 9 -3.44 -2.06 -6.15
N ALA A 10 -2.69 -1.25 -5.39
CA ALA A 10 -3.24 -0.23 -4.51
C ALA A 10 -2.87 1.17 -5.00
N GLY A 11 -3.87 2.04 -5.18
CA GLY A 11 -3.68 3.46 -5.47
C GLY A 11 -3.69 4.27 -4.19
N ASN A 12 -2.55 4.83 -3.81
CA ASN A 12 -2.44 5.77 -2.70
C ASN A 12 -2.60 7.21 -3.23
N TRP A 13 -3.76 7.80 -2.99
CA TRP A 13 -4.04 9.17 -3.45
C TRP A 13 -3.31 10.24 -2.65
N LYS A 14 -2.67 9.88 -1.54
CA LYS A 14 -2.03 10.86 -0.65
C LYS A 14 -3.02 11.97 -0.27
N MET A 15 -2.62 13.23 -0.25
CA MET A 15 -3.50 14.36 0.08
C MET A 15 -4.08 15.00 -1.20
N TYR A 16 -4.79 14.20 -1.97
CA TYR A 16 -5.47 14.67 -3.20
C TYR A 16 -6.94 14.25 -3.20
N LYS A 17 -7.73 14.98 -3.98
CA LYS A 17 -9.14 14.78 -4.28
C LYS A 17 -10.10 15.13 -3.14
N THR A 18 -10.99 16.04 -3.45
CA THR A 18 -12.25 16.28 -2.71
C THR A 18 -13.22 15.12 -2.95
N GLN A 19 -14.33 15.10 -2.20
CA GLN A 19 -15.39 14.08 -2.41
C GLN A 19 -15.95 14.09 -3.85
N ALA A 20 -16.15 15.28 -4.43
CA ALA A 20 -16.68 15.40 -5.79
C ALA A 20 -15.70 14.82 -6.82
N GLU A 21 -14.41 15.17 -6.71
CA GLU A 21 -13.35 14.64 -7.58
C GLU A 21 -13.15 13.13 -7.39
N ALA A 22 -13.33 12.60 -6.17
CA ALA A 22 -13.27 11.18 -5.89
C ALA A 22 -14.40 10.40 -6.59
N LEU A 23 -15.62 10.94 -6.56
CA LEU A 23 -16.76 10.34 -7.25
C LEU A 23 -16.62 10.43 -8.79
N GLU A 24 -16.08 11.51 -9.30
CA GLU A 24 -15.80 11.64 -10.74
C GLU A 24 -14.71 10.64 -11.19
N PHE A 25 -13.62 10.52 -10.42
CA PHE A 25 -12.62 9.48 -10.65
C PHE A 25 -13.25 8.09 -10.70
N LEU A 26 -14.10 7.75 -9.72
CA LEU A 26 -14.72 6.42 -9.65
C LEU A 26 -15.55 6.10 -10.90
N LYS A 27 -16.33 7.05 -11.40
CA LYS A 27 -17.12 6.88 -12.63
C LYS A 27 -16.24 6.55 -13.84
N GLY A 28 -15.15 7.27 -14.01
CA GLY A 28 -14.19 7.01 -15.09
C GLY A 28 -13.43 5.70 -14.91
N PHE A 29 -13.07 5.35 -13.66
CA PHE A 29 -12.21 4.21 -13.37
C PHE A 29 -12.91 2.84 -13.51
N VAL A 30 -14.12 2.70 -12.96
CA VAL A 30 -14.81 1.40 -12.89
C VAL A 30 -15.08 0.82 -14.28
N SER A 31 -15.40 1.66 -15.27
CA SER A 31 -15.64 1.21 -16.66
C SER A 31 -14.41 0.58 -17.33
N HIS A 32 -13.21 0.85 -16.83
CA HIS A 32 -11.96 0.28 -17.35
C HIS A 32 -11.55 -1.03 -16.68
N LEU A 33 -12.35 -1.53 -15.71
CA LEU A 33 -12.04 -2.74 -14.96
C LEU A 33 -12.81 -3.98 -15.40
N GLU A 34 -13.62 -3.89 -16.46
CA GLU A 34 -14.47 -5.00 -16.93
C GLU A 34 -13.65 -6.25 -17.29
N ASP A 35 -12.48 -6.06 -17.90
CA ASP A 35 -11.57 -7.14 -18.30
C ASP A 35 -10.46 -7.43 -17.28
N THR A 36 -10.50 -6.81 -16.10
CA THR A 36 -9.48 -7.07 -15.07
C THR A 36 -9.62 -8.48 -14.53
N PRO A 37 -8.53 -9.28 -14.47
CA PRO A 37 -8.55 -10.62 -13.91
C PRO A 37 -9.07 -10.67 -12.46
N ASP A 38 -9.87 -11.68 -12.12
CA ASP A 38 -10.52 -11.81 -10.81
C ASP A 38 -9.52 -12.01 -9.65
N GLU A 39 -8.37 -12.55 -9.93
CA GLU A 39 -7.28 -12.78 -8.98
C GLU A 39 -6.52 -11.52 -8.58
N ARG A 40 -6.79 -10.38 -9.21
CA ARG A 40 -6.17 -9.09 -8.88
C ARG A 40 -7.04 -8.31 -7.89
N ASP A 41 -6.51 -8.01 -6.71
CA ASP A 41 -7.12 -7.04 -5.80
C ASP A 41 -6.81 -5.62 -6.26
N VAL A 42 -7.86 -4.82 -6.41
CA VAL A 42 -7.77 -3.40 -6.75
C VAL A 42 -8.23 -2.58 -5.57
N ILE A 43 -7.32 -1.76 -5.01
CA ILE A 43 -7.56 -1.01 -3.78
C ILE A 43 -7.39 0.49 -4.06
N LEU A 44 -8.29 1.31 -3.53
CA LEU A 44 -8.14 2.77 -3.49
C LEU A 44 -7.92 3.21 -2.04
N CYS A 45 -6.67 3.60 -1.72
CA CYS A 45 -6.30 4.19 -0.44
C CYS A 45 -6.46 5.70 -0.52
N VAL A 46 -7.56 6.20 0.05
CA VAL A 46 -8.02 7.57 -0.14
C VAL A 46 -8.05 8.37 1.17
N PRO A 47 -8.05 9.71 1.12
CA PRO A 47 -8.27 10.54 2.31
C PRO A 47 -9.57 10.18 3.02
N TYR A 48 -9.57 10.29 4.36
CA TYR A 48 -10.75 9.96 5.19
C TYR A 48 -12.02 10.66 4.73
N THR A 49 -11.90 11.91 4.24
CA THR A 49 -13.01 12.72 3.74
C THR A 49 -13.72 12.13 2.54
N ALA A 50 -13.08 11.26 1.77
CA ALA A 50 -13.63 10.61 0.58
C ALA A 50 -14.24 9.23 0.87
N LEU A 51 -13.85 8.57 1.98
CA LEU A 51 -14.23 7.18 2.28
C LEU A 51 -15.75 6.98 2.31
N GLY A 52 -16.49 7.80 3.06
CA GLY A 52 -17.93 7.64 3.20
C GLY A 52 -18.71 7.84 1.89
N SER A 53 -18.20 8.69 0.99
CA SER A 53 -18.82 8.91 -0.32
C SER A 53 -18.52 7.75 -1.28
N LEU A 54 -17.29 7.25 -1.29
CA LEU A 54 -16.89 6.13 -2.14
C LEU A 54 -17.52 4.82 -1.68
N SER A 55 -17.59 4.56 -0.36
CA SER A 55 -18.25 3.40 0.21
C SER A 55 -19.68 3.19 -0.32
N LYS A 56 -20.46 4.25 -0.36
CA LYS A 56 -21.84 4.21 -0.86
C LYS A 56 -21.96 3.85 -2.35
N ASN A 57 -20.87 4.01 -3.11
CA ASN A 57 -20.85 3.80 -4.56
C ASN A 57 -20.07 2.54 -5.00
N LEU A 58 -19.42 1.83 -4.06
CA LEU A 58 -18.58 0.66 -4.35
C LEU A 58 -19.19 -0.68 -3.88
N HIS A 59 -20.43 -0.69 -3.40
CA HIS A 59 -21.07 -1.92 -2.88
C HIS A 59 -21.04 -3.07 -3.89
N GLY A 60 -20.40 -4.18 -3.51
CA GLY A 60 -20.29 -5.39 -4.31
C GLY A 60 -19.39 -5.28 -5.54
N GLY A 61 -18.67 -4.18 -5.69
CA GLY A 61 -17.77 -3.93 -6.81
C GLY A 61 -16.40 -4.60 -6.65
N ARG A 62 -15.64 -4.55 -7.73
CA ARG A 62 -14.26 -5.08 -7.83
C ARG A 62 -13.22 -4.25 -7.08
N VAL A 63 -13.54 -2.98 -6.82
CA VAL A 63 -12.65 -2.05 -6.11
C VAL A 63 -12.91 -2.10 -4.61
N ARG A 64 -11.85 -2.26 -3.84
CA ARG A 64 -11.86 -2.22 -2.38
C ARG A 64 -11.39 -0.87 -1.86
N LEU A 65 -11.85 -0.50 -0.67
CA LEU A 65 -11.42 0.73 -0.01
C LEU A 65 -10.28 0.48 0.96
N GLY A 66 -9.30 1.38 0.92
CA GLY A 66 -8.24 1.51 1.88
C GLY A 66 -8.25 2.89 2.54
N ALA A 67 -7.88 2.93 3.82
CA ALA A 67 -7.53 4.16 4.51
C ALA A 67 -6.02 4.42 4.40
N GLN A 68 -5.60 5.66 4.66
CA GLN A 68 -4.18 6.05 4.57
C GLN A 68 -3.47 6.03 5.91
N ASN A 69 -4.20 5.80 7.00
CA ASN A 69 -3.71 5.67 8.36
C ASN A 69 -4.84 5.13 9.28
N VAL A 70 -4.46 4.71 10.49
CA VAL A 70 -5.39 4.31 11.56
C VAL A 70 -4.73 4.56 12.92
N HIS A 71 -5.50 4.97 13.92
CA HIS A 71 -5.03 5.06 15.30
C HIS A 71 -5.09 3.69 15.98
N TRP A 72 -4.27 3.49 17.02
CA TRP A 72 -4.21 2.20 17.74
C TRP A 72 -5.24 2.05 18.87
N GLU A 73 -5.93 3.12 19.26
CA GLU A 73 -7.04 3.04 20.21
C GLU A 73 -8.37 3.07 19.46
N ASP A 74 -9.35 2.31 19.94
CA ASP A 74 -10.68 2.25 19.33
C ASP A 74 -11.49 3.52 19.56
N CYS A 75 -11.25 4.21 20.67
CA CYS A 75 -11.88 5.48 21.03
C CYS A 75 -11.05 6.20 22.09
N GLY A 76 -11.35 7.48 22.35
CA GLY A 76 -10.71 8.23 23.44
C GLY A 76 -10.41 9.68 23.10
N ALA A 77 -9.59 10.30 23.96
CA ALA A 77 -9.19 11.71 23.83
C ALA A 77 -8.00 11.86 22.86
N PHE A 78 -8.22 11.53 21.59
CA PHE A 78 -7.25 11.59 20.50
C PHE A 78 -7.78 12.46 19.37
N THR A 79 -7.93 13.75 19.65
CA THR A 79 -8.54 14.72 18.72
C THR A 79 -7.87 14.67 17.33
N GLY A 80 -8.67 14.39 16.30
CA GLY A 80 -8.20 14.33 14.91
C GLY A 80 -7.83 12.91 14.42
N GLU A 81 -7.71 11.93 15.31
CA GLU A 81 -7.42 10.53 14.93
C GLU A 81 -8.69 9.77 14.50
N ILE A 82 -8.47 8.76 13.69
CA ILE A 82 -9.50 7.84 13.19
C ILE A 82 -9.16 6.42 13.61
N SER A 83 -10.11 5.74 14.24
CA SER A 83 -9.94 4.37 14.75
C SER A 83 -10.38 3.30 13.74
N ALA A 84 -9.98 2.05 13.98
CA ALA A 84 -10.37 0.91 13.15
C ALA A 84 -11.89 0.71 13.09
N PRO A 85 -12.67 0.78 14.20
CA PRO A 85 -14.14 0.72 14.14
C PRO A 85 -14.79 1.76 13.24
N MET A 86 -14.27 3.00 13.21
CA MET A 86 -14.77 4.06 12.32
C MET A 86 -14.54 3.75 10.85
N LEU A 87 -13.44 3.04 10.52
CA LEU A 87 -13.12 2.64 9.17
C LEU A 87 -13.95 1.44 8.71
N THR A 88 -14.06 0.43 9.55
CA THR A 88 -14.82 -0.80 9.22
C THR A 88 -16.31 -0.55 9.09
N GLU A 89 -16.88 0.39 9.86
CA GLU A 89 -18.28 0.85 9.68
C GLU A 89 -18.53 1.36 8.26
N LEU A 90 -17.52 2.00 7.65
CA LEU A 90 -17.59 2.48 6.27
C LEU A 90 -17.29 1.40 5.22
N GLY A 91 -17.07 0.14 5.61
CA GLY A 91 -16.70 -0.92 4.69
C GLY A 91 -15.29 -0.78 4.12
N VAL A 92 -14.39 -0.17 4.88
CA VAL A 92 -12.95 -0.14 4.54
C VAL A 92 -12.34 -1.50 4.87
N ASP A 93 -11.62 -2.09 3.93
CA ASP A 93 -10.99 -3.41 4.07
C ASP A 93 -9.48 -3.32 4.36
N TYR A 94 -8.82 -2.23 3.90
CA TYR A 94 -7.38 -2.09 3.94
C TYR A 94 -6.95 -0.77 4.60
N VAL A 95 -5.71 -0.74 5.09
CA VAL A 95 -5.13 0.51 5.61
C VAL A 95 -3.63 0.56 5.39
N VAL A 96 -3.13 1.68 4.87
CA VAL A 96 -1.69 1.96 4.77
C VAL A 96 -1.16 2.32 6.15
N VAL A 97 -0.06 1.69 6.56
CA VAL A 97 0.59 1.91 7.87
C VAL A 97 2.08 2.13 7.67
N GLY A 98 2.63 3.13 8.32
CA GLY A 98 4.07 3.42 8.31
C GLY A 98 4.59 3.94 6.98
N HIS A 99 3.74 4.56 6.14
CA HIS A 99 4.18 5.19 4.89
C HIS A 99 5.32 6.18 5.13
N SER A 100 6.29 6.24 4.22
CA SER A 100 7.49 7.06 4.36
C SER A 100 7.19 8.53 4.70
N GLU A 101 6.19 9.14 4.09
CA GLU A 101 5.76 10.51 4.40
C GLU A 101 5.29 10.64 5.86
N ARG A 102 4.67 9.61 6.45
CA ARG A 102 4.22 9.66 7.84
C ARG A 102 5.36 9.49 8.82
N ARG A 103 6.34 8.66 8.49
CA ARG A 103 7.57 8.53 9.27
C ARG A 103 8.36 9.84 9.25
N GLU A 104 8.49 10.46 8.08
CA GLU A 104 9.27 11.68 7.89
C GLU A 104 8.61 12.94 8.47
N TYR A 105 7.32 13.17 8.17
CA TYR A 105 6.66 14.44 8.49
C TYR A 105 5.81 14.40 9.76
N PHE A 106 5.37 13.24 10.20
CA PHE A 106 4.46 13.08 11.33
C PHE A 106 5.05 12.28 12.50
N GLY A 107 6.34 11.96 12.44
CA GLY A 107 7.07 11.33 13.55
C GLY A 107 6.64 9.91 13.87
N GLU A 108 6.11 9.16 12.91
CA GLU A 108 5.81 7.74 13.11
C GLU A 108 7.11 6.94 13.26
N THR A 109 7.20 6.18 14.35
CA THR A 109 8.31 5.28 14.67
C THR A 109 7.89 3.81 14.47
N ASP A 110 8.85 2.88 14.44
CA ASP A 110 8.53 1.45 14.32
C ASP A 110 7.64 0.98 15.48
N GLU A 111 7.80 1.51 16.69
CA GLU A 111 6.89 1.24 17.81
C GLU A 111 5.45 1.66 17.51
N THR A 112 5.24 2.89 17.00
CA THR A 112 3.89 3.36 16.68
C THR A 112 3.30 2.65 15.47
N VAL A 113 4.11 2.25 14.51
CA VAL A 113 3.74 1.43 13.36
C VAL A 113 3.28 0.06 13.83
N ASN A 114 4.03 -0.62 14.68
CA ASN A 114 3.64 -1.92 15.25
C ASN A 114 2.28 -1.84 15.98
N ARG A 115 2.06 -0.79 16.80
CA ARG A 115 0.76 -0.59 17.47
C ARG A 115 -0.39 -0.42 16.47
N ARG A 116 -0.19 0.33 15.38
CA ARG A 116 -1.18 0.54 14.31
C ARG A 116 -1.48 -0.76 13.56
N LEU A 117 -0.45 -1.57 13.26
CA LEU A 117 -0.62 -2.87 12.61
C LEU A 117 -1.52 -3.79 13.42
N LYS A 118 -1.23 -3.92 14.71
CA LYS A 118 -2.02 -4.75 15.64
C LYS A 118 -3.47 -4.26 15.75
N ALA A 119 -3.68 -2.96 15.89
CA ALA A 119 -5.02 -2.37 15.97
C ALA A 119 -5.80 -2.54 14.67
N ALA A 120 -5.17 -2.36 13.52
CA ALA A 120 -5.78 -2.61 12.22
C ALA A 120 -6.28 -4.06 12.11
N GLN A 121 -5.44 -5.04 12.44
CA GLN A 121 -5.79 -6.46 12.38
C GLN A 121 -6.87 -6.84 13.40
N ALA A 122 -6.79 -6.31 14.62
CA ALA A 122 -7.82 -6.51 15.65
C ALA A 122 -9.18 -5.93 15.22
N GLY A 123 -9.18 -4.80 14.53
CA GLY A 123 -10.36 -4.16 13.96
C GLY A 123 -10.86 -4.79 12.65
N GLY A 124 -10.21 -5.85 12.15
CA GLY A 124 -10.64 -6.54 10.93
C GLY A 124 -10.12 -5.94 9.61
N LEU A 125 -9.22 -4.97 9.68
CA LEU A 125 -8.55 -4.40 8.51
C LEU A 125 -7.32 -5.22 8.11
N THR A 126 -7.00 -5.24 6.83
CA THR A 126 -5.73 -5.76 6.31
C THR A 126 -4.74 -4.60 6.14
N PRO A 127 -3.69 -4.51 6.97
CA PRO A 127 -2.70 -3.45 6.82
C PRO A 127 -1.79 -3.68 5.62
N ILE A 128 -1.39 -2.55 4.98
CA ILE A 128 -0.32 -2.45 4.00
C ILE A 128 0.83 -1.75 4.71
N LEU A 129 1.79 -2.53 5.21
CA LEU A 129 2.98 -2.02 5.90
C LEU A 129 3.98 -1.46 4.90
N CYS A 130 4.35 -0.20 5.04
CA CYS A 130 5.40 0.43 4.24
C CYS A 130 6.75 0.35 4.95
N VAL A 131 7.75 -0.18 4.24
CA VAL A 131 9.16 -0.24 4.67
C VAL A 131 10.06 0.23 3.55
N GLY A 132 11.18 0.83 3.88
CA GLY A 132 12.12 1.28 2.86
C GLY A 132 13.18 2.23 3.38
N GLU A 133 14.21 2.44 2.57
CA GLU A 133 15.39 3.23 2.91
C GLU A 133 15.42 4.59 2.24
N THR A 134 16.02 5.54 2.93
CA THR A 134 16.36 6.87 2.40
C THR A 134 17.57 6.80 1.47
N LYS A 135 17.79 7.88 0.71
CA LYS A 135 19.00 7.98 -0.13
C LYS A 135 20.30 7.91 0.68
N ALA A 136 20.33 8.52 1.86
CA ALA A 136 21.51 8.48 2.71
C ALA A 136 21.85 7.04 3.16
N GLN A 137 20.87 6.26 3.56
CA GLN A 137 21.04 4.85 3.94
C GLN A 137 21.47 3.99 2.74
N ARG A 138 20.89 4.23 1.56
CA ARG A 138 21.30 3.54 0.35
C ARG A 138 22.73 3.84 -0.04
N ASP A 139 23.11 5.11 -0.05
CA ASP A 139 24.49 5.54 -0.40
C ASP A 139 25.53 5.01 0.60
N ALA A 140 25.13 4.82 1.86
CA ALA A 140 25.93 4.19 2.91
C ALA A 140 25.98 2.65 2.81
N GLY A 141 25.22 2.01 1.92
CA GLY A 141 25.11 0.55 1.84
C GLY A 141 24.32 -0.09 2.97
N GLU A 142 23.43 0.67 3.63
CA GLU A 142 22.67 0.26 4.81
C GLU A 142 21.24 -0.21 4.48
N THR A 143 20.85 -0.27 3.19
CA THR A 143 19.50 -0.66 2.75
C THR A 143 18.99 -1.90 3.48
N GLU A 144 19.76 -3.00 3.44
CA GLU A 144 19.34 -4.28 4.02
C GLU A 144 19.22 -4.20 5.54
N ALA A 145 20.22 -3.63 6.21
CA ALA A 145 20.24 -3.50 7.67
C ALA A 145 19.06 -2.64 8.17
N HIS A 146 18.76 -1.53 7.47
CA HIS A 146 17.67 -0.65 7.81
C HIS A 146 16.30 -1.34 7.65
N ILE A 147 16.03 -1.94 6.48
CA ILE A 147 14.77 -2.63 6.21
C ILE A 147 14.58 -3.80 7.19
N PHE A 148 15.62 -4.57 7.48
CA PHE A 148 15.54 -5.67 8.44
C PHE A 148 15.21 -5.17 9.84
N SER A 149 15.80 -4.06 10.27
CA SER A 149 15.47 -3.42 11.54
C SER A 149 14.02 -2.97 11.60
N GLN A 150 13.48 -2.38 10.53
CA GLN A 150 12.05 -2.04 10.46
C GLN A 150 11.17 -3.29 10.58
N LEU A 151 11.45 -4.34 9.81
CA LEU A 151 10.66 -5.58 9.86
C LEU A 151 10.70 -6.25 11.24
N GLU A 152 11.87 -6.30 11.87
CA GLU A 152 12.05 -6.87 13.21
C GLU A 152 11.22 -6.14 14.28
N GLN A 153 11.07 -4.83 14.18
CA GLN A 153 10.34 -4.02 15.14
C GLN A 153 8.85 -3.93 14.78
N ASP A 154 8.55 -3.66 13.51
CA ASP A 154 7.16 -3.47 13.04
C ASP A 154 6.33 -4.75 13.19
N LEU A 155 6.93 -5.94 13.00
CA LEU A 155 6.22 -7.21 12.93
C LEU A 155 6.16 -7.99 14.26
N VAL A 156 6.58 -7.40 15.38
CA VAL A 156 6.46 -8.06 16.70
C VAL A 156 5.00 -8.37 17.01
N ASP A 157 4.66 -9.66 17.14
CA ASP A 157 3.29 -10.15 17.42
C ASP A 157 2.24 -9.72 16.37
N VAL A 158 2.62 -9.52 15.11
CA VAL A 158 1.73 -9.23 13.98
C VAL A 158 1.42 -10.52 13.22
N ASP A 159 0.15 -10.73 12.91
CA ASP A 159 -0.30 -11.88 12.11
C ASP A 159 0.06 -11.66 10.62
N GLN A 160 1.11 -12.33 10.16
CA GLN A 160 1.57 -12.20 8.77
C GLN A 160 0.61 -12.84 7.74
N SER A 161 -0.39 -13.61 8.15
CA SER A 161 -1.41 -14.13 7.21
C SER A 161 -2.43 -13.06 6.76
N LYS A 162 -2.46 -11.92 7.47
CA LYS A 162 -3.35 -10.78 7.21
C LYS A 162 -2.52 -9.51 7.02
N LEU A 163 -1.52 -9.56 6.17
CA LEU A 163 -0.56 -8.49 5.95
C LEU A 163 -0.23 -8.37 4.48
N ILE A 164 -0.04 -7.15 4.02
CA ILE A 164 0.62 -6.81 2.77
C ILE A 164 1.81 -5.94 3.12
N ILE A 165 2.94 -6.10 2.42
CA ILE A 165 4.10 -5.21 2.58
C ILE A 165 4.26 -4.39 1.31
N ALA A 166 4.62 -3.11 1.45
CA ALA A 166 5.01 -2.25 0.36
C ALA A 166 6.46 -1.80 0.56
N TYR A 167 7.33 -2.17 -0.36
CA TYR A 167 8.70 -1.69 -0.38
C TYR A 167 8.77 -0.32 -1.04
N GLU A 168 9.18 0.67 -0.28
CA GLU A 168 9.33 2.06 -0.72
C GLU A 168 10.82 2.42 -0.84
N PRO A 169 11.46 2.39 -2.05
CA PRO A 169 12.75 3.05 -2.25
C PRO A 169 12.53 4.57 -2.15
N ILE A 170 12.61 5.15 -0.93
CA ILE A 170 12.20 6.53 -0.64
C ILE A 170 12.96 7.52 -1.53
N TRP A 171 14.21 7.22 -1.83
CA TRP A 171 15.08 8.00 -2.73
C TRP A 171 14.57 8.08 -4.18
N ALA A 172 13.69 7.16 -4.60
CA ALA A 172 13.09 7.12 -5.95
C ALA A 172 11.61 7.57 -5.97
N ILE A 173 11.08 8.09 -4.85
CA ILE A 173 9.69 8.54 -4.77
C ILE A 173 9.63 10.06 -5.03
N GLY A 174 9.13 10.47 -6.21
CA GLY A 174 8.93 11.89 -6.53
C GLY A 174 10.20 12.70 -6.79
N THR A 175 11.36 12.08 -6.80
CA THR A 175 12.66 12.76 -6.97
C THR A 175 13.12 12.84 -8.42
N GLY A 176 12.56 12.00 -9.31
CA GLY A 176 13.05 11.80 -10.66
C GLY A 176 14.08 10.65 -10.80
N ASP A 177 14.63 10.17 -9.69
CA ASP A 177 15.43 8.95 -9.66
C ASP A 177 14.53 7.73 -9.87
N THR A 178 15.08 6.66 -10.43
CA THR A 178 14.36 5.41 -10.68
C THR A 178 15.08 4.24 -10.01
N CYS A 179 14.32 3.44 -9.28
CA CYS A 179 14.74 2.10 -8.89
C CYS A 179 14.35 1.17 -10.05
N ASP A 180 15.32 0.53 -10.68
CA ASP A 180 15.03 -0.43 -11.74
C ASP A 180 14.31 -1.67 -11.20
N ALA A 181 13.63 -2.39 -12.09
CA ALA A 181 12.81 -3.54 -11.72
C ALA A 181 13.65 -4.68 -11.10
N ALA A 182 14.89 -4.88 -11.56
CA ALA A 182 15.78 -5.92 -11.05
C ALA A 182 16.22 -5.62 -9.62
N GLU A 183 16.58 -4.37 -9.32
CA GLU A 183 16.95 -3.96 -7.96
C GLU A 183 15.73 -4.00 -7.02
N ALA A 184 14.57 -3.54 -7.48
CA ALA A 184 13.32 -3.67 -6.71
C ALA A 184 13.03 -5.15 -6.37
N ASN A 185 13.15 -6.02 -7.36
CA ASN A 185 12.98 -7.47 -7.18
C ASN A 185 13.98 -8.05 -6.17
N ARG A 186 15.25 -7.65 -6.25
CA ARG A 186 16.30 -8.09 -5.33
C ARG A 186 15.97 -7.74 -3.88
N VAL A 187 15.61 -6.47 -3.63
CA VAL A 187 15.28 -6.01 -2.27
C VAL A 187 13.99 -6.65 -1.77
N ILE A 188 12.97 -6.80 -2.60
CA ILE A 188 11.72 -7.48 -2.23
C ILE A 188 11.98 -8.96 -1.90
N GLY A 189 12.87 -9.63 -2.64
CA GLY A 189 13.30 -11.00 -2.30
C GLY A 189 14.00 -11.07 -0.93
N LEU A 190 14.79 -10.08 -0.57
CA LEU A 190 15.41 -9.98 0.76
C LEU A 190 14.35 -9.75 1.86
N ILE A 191 13.38 -8.87 1.64
CA ILE A 191 12.25 -8.66 2.55
C ILE A 191 11.54 -10.00 2.77
N ARG A 192 11.16 -10.70 1.70
CA ARG A 192 10.47 -12.00 1.76
C ARG A 192 11.26 -13.03 2.56
N SER A 193 12.58 -13.06 2.42
CA SER A 193 13.44 -14.01 3.15
C SER A 193 13.41 -13.83 4.67
N LYS A 194 12.96 -12.67 5.16
CA LYS A 194 12.84 -12.33 6.59
C LYS A 194 11.45 -12.60 7.16
N LEU A 195 10.48 -12.88 6.32
CA LEU A 195 9.12 -13.14 6.78
C LEU A 195 8.97 -14.59 7.25
N SER A 196 8.18 -14.78 8.31
CA SER A 196 7.79 -16.12 8.77
C SER A 196 6.75 -16.77 7.84
N ASN A 197 5.99 -15.95 7.09
CA ASN A 197 5.08 -16.39 6.05
C ASN A 197 5.56 -15.91 4.67
N PRO A 198 6.11 -16.78 3.81
CA PRO A 198 6.62 -16.40 2.49
C PRO A 198 5.52 -16.01 1.48
N ASP A 199 4.24 -16.31 1.80
CA ASP A 199 3.09 -16.04 0.94
C ASP A 199 2.51 -14.63 1.14
N VAL A 200 3.09 -13.82 2.04
CA VAL A 200 2.71 -12.40 2.19
C VAL A 200 2.91 -11.69 0.86
N PRO A 201 1.86 -11.04 0.31
CA PRO A 201 2.03 -10.22 -0.89
C PRO A 201 2.95 -9.04 -0.62
N ILE A 202 3.93 -8.82 -1.52
CA ILE A 202 4.85 -7.67 -1.42
C ILE A 202 4.69 -6.81 -2.66
N GLN A 203 4.30 -5.55 -2.41
CA GLN A 203 4.13 -4.53 -3.44
C GLN A 203 5.42 -3.74 -3.64
N TYR A 204 5.65 -3.30 -4.86
CA TYR A 204 6.61 -2.24 -5.15
C TYR A 204 5.95 -0.87 -4.95
N GLY A 205 6.51 -0.05 -4.05
CA GLY A 205 6.00 1.28 -3.66
C GLY A 205 6.80 2.45 -4.23
N GLY A 206 7.68 2.21 -5.19
CA GLY A 206 8.42 3.27 -5.88
C GLY A 206 7.63 3.91 -7.02
N SER A 207 8.32 4.50 -8.00
CA SER A 207 7.69 5.17 -9.14
C SER A 207 7.13 4.18 -10.16
N VAL A 208 5.82 3.88 -10.06
CA VAL A 208 5.08 3.05 -11.01
C VAL A 208 4.28 3.93 -11.97
N LYS A 209 4.37 3.63 -13.26
CA LYS A 209 3.70 4.34 -14.35
C LYS A 209 3.11 3.33 -15.36
N PRO A 210 2.15 3.75 -16.21
CA PRO A 210 1.65 2.93 -17.32
C PRO A 210 2.73 2.36 -18.24
N THR A 211 3.88 3.04 -18.33
CA THR A 211 4.98 2.70 -19.24
C THR A 211 5.99 1.69 -18.68
N ASN A 212 6.03 1.49 -17.35
CA ASN A 212 7.00 0.58 -16.71
C ASN A 212 6.36 -0.55 -15.90
N VAL A 213 5.04 -0.53 -15.72
CA VAL A 213 4.35 -1.50 -14.87
C VAL A 213 4.53 -2.94 -15.36
N ASP A 214 4.55 -3.19 -16.66
CA ASP A 214 4.70 -4.54 -17.22
C ASP A 214 6.06 -5.14 -16.86
N GLU A 215 7.14 -4.35 -16.96
CA GLU A 215 8.50 -4.76 -16.57
C GLU A 215 8.60 -5.03 -15.06
N ILE A 216 7.98 -4.18 -14.24
CA ILE A 216 7.94 -4.33 -12.78
C ILE A 216 7.18 -5.61 -12.41
N MET A 217 6.00 -5.79 -12.96
CA MET A 217 5.14 -6.93 -12.62
C MET A 217 5.58 -8.27 -13.23
N ALA A 218 6.51 -8.24 -14.19
CA ALA A 218 7.18 -9.45 -14.68
C ALA A 218 8.21 -10.02 -13.70
N GLN A 219 8.55 -9.30 -12.63
CA GLN A 219 9.54 -9.73 -11.65
C GLN A 219 8.96 -10.76 -10.68
N PRO A 220 9.66 -11.88 -10.41
CA PRO A 220 9.10 -13.02 -9.67
C PRO A 220 8.82 -12.76 -8.18
N GLU A 221 9.47 -11.77 -7.58
CA GLU A 221 9.27 -11.44 -6.15
C GLU A 221 8.23 -10.34 -5.94
N ILE A 222 7.80 -9.63 -7.00
CA ILE A 222 6.86 -8.50 -6.91
C ILE A 222 5.42 -8.99 -7.13
N ASP A 223 4.58 -8.87 -6.11
CA ASP A 223 3.20 -9.33 -6.13
C ASP A 223 2.19 -8.20 -6.39
N GLY A 224 2.65 -6.98 -6.63
CA GLY A 224 1.77 -5.85 -6.86
C GLY A 224 2.47 -4.50 -6.78
N ALA A 225 1.67 -3.45 -6.71
CA ALA A 225 2.19 -2.08 -6.61
C ALA A 225 1.36 -1.21 -5.67
N LEU A 226 2.05 -0.37 -4.90
CA LEU A 226 1.45 0.76 -4.18
C LEU A 226 1.76 2.03 -4.99
N VAL A 227 0.75 2.54 -5.68
CA VAL A 227 0.89 3.56 -6.72
C VAL A 227 0.49 4.94 -6.21
N GLY A 228 1.40 5.90 -6.25
CA GLY A 228 1.11 7.29 -5.91
C GLY A 228 0.48 8.08 -7.08
N GLY A 229 1.19 9.06 -7.61
CA GLY A 229 0.68 10.03 -8.60
C GLY A 229 -0.04 9.42 -9.81
N ALA A 230 0.43 8.30 -10.35
CA ALA A 230 -0.23 7.63 -11.47
C ALA A 230 -1.61 7.03 -11.11
N SER A 231 -1.96 6.93 -9.84
CA SER A 231 -3.29 6.49 -9.39
C SER A 231 -4.32 7.62 -9.30
N LEU A 232 -3.92 8.85 -9.59
CA LEU A 232 -4.83 10.01 -9.55
C LEU A 232 -5.67 10.18 -10.81
N GLU A 233 -5.29 9.54 -11.91
CA GLU A 233 -6.00 9.59 -13.19
C GLU A 233 -6.60 8.21 -13.51
N PRO A 234 -7.93 8.12 -13.83
CA PRO A 234 -8.63 6.86 -14.03
C PRO A 234 -7.97 5.94 -15.06
N GLU A 235 -7.66 6.45 -16.25
CA GLU A 235 -7.07 5.67 -17.35
C GLU A 235 -5.65 5.21 -17.02
N SER A 236 -4.88 6.06 -16.34
CA SER A 236 -3.52 5.75 -15.92
C SER A 236 -3.50 4.60 -14.92
N PHE A 237 -4.35 4.68 -13.88
CA PHE A 237 -4.42 3.63 -12.87
C PHE A 237 -5.05 2.34 -13.45
N ALA A 238 -6.07 2.46 -14.29
CA ALA A 238 -6.64 1.30 -14.99
C ALA A 238 -5.61 0.56 -15.86
N ARG A 239 -4.73 1.29 -16.57
CA ARG A 239 -3.64 0.67 -17.34
C ARG A 239 -2.65 -0.07 -16.43
N ILE A 240 -2.37 0.46 -15.24
CA ILE A 240 -1.53 -0.20 -14.25
C ILE A 240 -2.21 -1.46 -13.72
N VAL A 241 -3.49 -1.39 -13.37
CA VAL A 241 -4.27 -2.55 -12.90
C VAL A 241 -4.34 -3.64 -13.98
N ASN A 242 -4.48 -3.25 -15.24
CA ASN A 242 -4.54 -4.16 -16.40
C ASN A 242 -3.17 -4.38 -17.06
N TYR A 243 -2.09 -4.42 -16.26
CA TYR A 243 -0.75 -4.71 -16.74
C TYR A 243 -0.69 -6.05 -17.51
N LYS A 244 0.31 -6.15 -18.40
CA LYS A 244 0.55 -7.33 -19.25
C LYS A 244 1.97 -7.84 -18.95
N ALA A 245 2.08 -8.82 -18.05
CA ALA A 245 3.34 -9.50 -17.72
C ALA A 245 3.20 -11.01 -17.95
#